data_7cda536642b4e71b7be97cd0b37c34fd
#
_entry.id   7cda536642b4e71b7be97cd0b37c34fd
#
_cell.length_a   1.000
_cell.length_b   1.000
_cell.length_c   1.000
_cell.angle_alpha   90.00
_cell.angle_beta   90.00
_cell.angle_gamma   90.00
#
_symmetry.space_group_name_H-M   'P 1'
#
loop_
_entity.id
_entity.type
_entity.pdbx_description
1 polymer ?
#
loop_
_entity_poly.entity_id
_entity_poly.type
_entity_poly.pdbx_seq_one_letter_code
_entity_poly.pdbx_strand_id
1 'polypeptide(L)'
;MNHIVHKHIILRIEANKPPTESELNQWMVELVDKIGMKILAGPISANIDYMDGNNGPTCAVVIETSHMACHVWTDVDPALIQLDVYTCGPFDPNAVLDHIQVWDPVKVEYKYLDREHELQILDHQPQLKLI
;
A
#
# COMPACT_ATOMS: atom_id res chain seq x y z
N MET A 1 -12.81 -2.34 28.78
CA MET A 1 -12.12 -3.40 28.05
C MET A 1 -11.50 -2.83 26.79
N ASN A 2 -10.24 -3.10 26.58
CA ASN A 2 -9.54 -2.60 25.41
C ASN A 2 -9.60 -3.62 24.29
N HIS A 3 -10.04 -3.14 23.14
CA HIS A 3 -9.99 -3.93 21.92
C HIS A 3 -8.87 -3.41 21.06
N ILE A 4 -7.80 -4.17 21.03
CA ILE A 4 -6.69 -3.86 20.15
C ILE A 4 -7.00 -4.45 18.79
N VAL A 5 -7.07 -3.60 17.79
CA VAL A 5 -7.29 -4.00 16.41
C VAL A 5 -6.08 -3.61 15.60
N HIS A 6 -5.35 -4.60 15.12
CA HIS A 6 -4.16 -4.38 14.29
C HIS A 6 -4.32 -5.21 13.03
N LYS A 7 -4.47 -4.54 11.93
CA LYS A 7 -4.64 -5.18 10.62
C LYS A 7 -3.55 -4.71 9.68
N HIS A 8 -3.16 -5.57 8.78
CA HIS A 8 -2.06 -5.30 7.88
C HIS A 8 -2.36 -5.92 6.52
N ILE A 9 -2.37 -5.11 5.49
CA ILE A 9 -2.43 -5.64 4.13
C ILE A 9 -1.09 -5.39 3.45
N ILE A 10 -0.55 -6.43 2.85
CA ILE A 10 0.66 -6.34 2.03
C ILE A 10 0.31 -6.76 0.61
N LEU A 11 0.80 -6.00 -0.35
CA LEU A 11 0.46 -6.21 -1.76
C LEU A 11 1.71 -6.19 -2.62
N ARG A 12 1.68 -7.04 -3.65
CA ARG A 12 2.62 -7.00 -4.76
C ARG A 12 1.80 -6.81 -6.03
N ILE A 13 2.07 -5.73 -6.74
CA ILE A 13 1.24 -5.27 -7.86
C ILE A 13 2.11 -5.12 -9.09
N GLU A 14 1.62 -5.59 -10.24
CA GLU A 14 2.20 -5.28 -11.55
C GLU A 14 1.22 -4.34 -12.25
N ALA A 15 1.67 -3.16 -12.64
CA ALA A 15 0.79 -2.09 -13.09
C ALA A 15 1.30 -1.41 -14.36
N ASN A 16 0.36 -1.04 -15.23
CA ASN A 16 0.69 -0.36 -16.49
C ASN A 16 0.90 1.14 -16.31
N LYS A 17 0.35 1.74 -15.24
CA LYS A 17 0.39 3.19 -15.02
C LYS A 17 0.97 3.51 -13.65
N PRO A 18 2.28 3.30 -13.47
CA PRO A 18 2.91 3.59 -12.18
C PRO A 18 2.88 5.08 -11.88
N PRO A 19 2.77 5.46 -10.60
CA PRO A 19 2.76 6.87 -10.22
C PRO A 19 4.16 7.47 -10.29
N THR A 20 4.23 8.78 -10.52
CA THR A 20 5.42 9.58 -10.24
C THR A 20 5.54 9.79 -8.73
N GLU A 21 6.66 10.34 -8.27
CA GLU A 21 6.83 10.64 -6.83
C GLU A 21 5.73 11.56 -6.32
N SER A 22 5.44 12.62 -7.07
CA SER A 22 4.39 13.57 -6.68
C SER A 22 3.01 12.91 -6.61
N GLU A 23 2.71 12.09 -7.62
CA GLU A 23 1.44 11.36 -7.65
C GLU A 23 1.35 10.36 -6.49
N LEU A 24 2.46 9.70 -6.17
CA LEU A 24 2.49 8.74 -5.07
C LEU A 24 2.26 9.42 -3.72
N ASN A 25 2.86 10.58 -3.49
CA ASN A 25 2.62 11.35 -2.28
C ASN A 25 1.13 11.66 -2.11
N GLN A 26 0.50 12.17 -3.16
CA GLN A 26 -0.92 12.52 -3.14
C GLN A 26 -1.77 11.27 -2.91
N TRP A 27 -1.44 10.19 -3.59
CA TRP A 27 -2.14 8.91 -3.48
C TRP A 27 -2.10 8.37 -2.05
N MET A 28 -0.93 8.48 -1.40
CA MET A 28 -0.76 8.01 -0.02
C MET A 28 -1.60 8.83 0.95
N VAL A 29 -1.63 10.15 0.79
CA VAL A 29 -2.46 11.04 1.62
C VAL A 29 -3.95 10.69 1.46
N GLU A 30 -4.37 10.47 0.23
CA GLU A 30 -5.76 10.11 -0.05
C GLU A 30 -6.13 8.76 0.55
N LEU A 31 -5.22 7.80 0.50
CA LEU A 31 -5.48 6.49 1.08
C LEU A 31 -5.61 6.56 2.60
N VAL A 32 -4.76 7.33 3.28
CA VAL A 32 -4.86 7.52 4.74
C VAL A 32 -6.25 8.03 5.11
N ASP A 33 -6.73 9.03 4.39
CA ASP A 33 -8.08 9.57 4.62
C ASP A 33 -9.16 8.52 4.34
N LYS A 34 -9.01 7.80 3.25
CA LYS A 34 -9.99 6.81 2.81
C LYS A 34 -10.16 5.66 3.81
N ILE A 35 -9.11 5.28 4.50
CA ILE A 35 -9.17 4.22 5.52
C ILE A 35 -9.47 4.77 6.92
N GLY A 36 -9.74 6.07 7.05
CA GLY A 36 -10.17 6.68 8.28
C GLY A 36 -9.08 6.94 9.30
N MET A 37 -7.84 7.09 8.85
CA MET A 37 -6.69 7.33 9.71
C MET A 37 -6.21 8.77 9.60
N LYS A 38 -5.27 9.16 10.47
CA LYS A 38 -4.66 10.48 10.47
C LYS A 38 -3.15 10.37 10.37
N ILE A 39 -2.56 11.28 9.59
CA ILE A 39 -1.12 11.36 9.42
C ILE A 39 -0.48 12.01 10.63
N LEU A 40 0.55 11.37 11.19
CA LEU A 40 1.39 11.96 12.22
C LEU A 40 2.64 12.59 11.63
N ALA A 41 3.25 11.93 10.64
CA ALA A 41 4.46 12.41 9.99
C ALA A 41 4.54 11.91 8.56
N GLY A 42 5.03 12.75 7.68
CA GLY A 42 5.13 12.43 6.26
C GLY A 42 3.99 13.03 5.45
N PRO A 43 3.84 12.67 4.17
CA PRO A 43 4.65 11.67 3.46
C PRO A 43 6.12 12.08 3.37
N ILE A 44 7.00 11.08 3.44
CA ILE A 44 8.42 11.22 3.15
C ILE A 44 8.68 10.43 1.88
N SER A 45 9.25 11.07 0.87
CA SER A 45 9.41 10.42 -0.42
C SER A 45 10.72 10.79 -1.08
N ALA A 46 11.10 9.97 -2.05
CA ALA A 46 12.21 10.21 -2.93
C ALA A 46 11.95 9.51 -4.26
N ASN A 47 12.61 9.97 -5.29
CA ASN A 47 12.64 9.24 -6.55
C ASN A 47 14.07 8.76 -6.78
N ILE A 48 14.24 7.46 -6.90
CA ILE A 48 15.53 6.83 -7.11
C ILE A 48 15.76 6.72 -8.62
N ASP A 49 16.87 7.27 -9.09
CA ASP A 49 17.22 7.22 -10.52
C ASP A 49 18.69 6.82 -10.76
N TYR A 50 19.33 6.29 -9.71
CA TYR A 50 20.76 5.98 -9.74
C TYR A 50 21.07 4.53 -9.33
N MET A 51 20.05 3.68 -9.18
CA MET A 51 20.22 2.29 -8.77
C MET A 51 19.74 1.38 -9.89
N ASP A 52 20.66 0.83 -10.65
CA ASP A 52 20.32 -0.04 -11.77
C ASP A 52 19.43 -1.22 -11.30
N GLY A 53 18.26 -1.34 -11.90
CA GLY A 53 17.27 -2.35 -11.53
C GLY A 53 16.43 -2.01 -10.31
N ASN A 54 16.67 -0.87 -9.65
CA ASN A 54 15.94 -0.46 -8.45
C ASN A 54 15.53 1.01 -8.49
N ASN A 55 15.16 1.51 -9.67
CA ASN A 55 14.74 2.89 -9.84
C ASN A 55 13.25 3.05 -9.75
N GLY A 56 12.82 4.19 -9.22
CA GLY A 56 11.43 4.55 -9.10
C GLY A 56 11.14 5.33 -7.84
N PRO A 57 9.91 5.81 -7.67
CA PRO A 57 9.53 6.55 -6.46
C PRO A 57 9.32 5.63 -5.27
N THR A 58 9.59 6.17 -4.10
CA THR A 58 9.35 5.52 -2.82
C THR A 58 8.72 6.52 -1.86
N CYS A 59 7.81 6.07 -1.00
CA CYS A 59 7.07 6.94 -0.10
C CYS A 59 6.69 6.19 1.18
N ALA A 60 6.79 6.88 2.31
CA ALA A 60 6.36 6.34 3.59
C ALA A 60 5.60 7.38 4.37
N VAL A 61 4.63 6.94 5.17
CA VAL A 61 3.79 7.79 6.02
C VAL A 61 3.65 7.12 7.37
N VAL A 62 3.89 7.88 8.43
CA VAL A 62 3.57 7.43 9.79
C VAL A 62 2.18 7.94 10.12
N ILE A 63 1.31 7.03 10.49
CA ILE A 63 -0.07 7.35 10.89
C ILE A 63 -0.26 6.97 12.35
N GLU A 64 -1.42 7.24 12.91
CA GLU A 64 -1.67 7.01 14.34
C GLU A 64 -1.36 5.56 14.71
N THR A 65 -0.27 5.34 15.46
CA THR A 65 0.23 4.04 15.94
C THR A 65 0.51 2.99 14.86
N SER A 66 0.71 3.42 13.62
CA SER A 66 0.92 2.51 12.49
C SER A 66 1.61 3.25 11.33
N HIS A 67 1.66 2.62 10.17
CA HIS A 67 2.40 3.20 9.04
C HIS A 67 1.93 2.63 7.71
N MET A 68 2.30 3.34 6.65
CA MET A 68 2.14 2.88 5.27
C MET A 68 3.43 3.15 4.50
N ALA A 69 3.78 2.25 3.62
CA ALA A 69 4.93 2.42 2.73
C ALA A 69 4.61 1.87 1.35
N CYS A 70 5.15 2.52 0.34
CA CYS A 70 4.97 2.11 -1.04
C CYS A 70 6.27 2.31 -1.81
N HIS A 71 6.67 1.29 -2.54
CA HIS A 71 7.87 1.32 -3.38
C HIS A 71 7.48 0.92 -4.79
N VAL A 72 7.95 1.71 -5.76
CA VAL A 72 7.64 1.52 -7.18
C VAL A 72 8.92 1.29 -7.93
N TRP A 73 8.98 0.22 -8.73
CA TRP A 73 10.10 -0.08 -9.61
C TRP A 73 9.64 0.13 -11.05
N THR A 74 10.26 1.11 -11.71
CA THR A 74 9.91 1.49 -13.08
C THR A 74 10.88 0.93 -14.12
N ASP A 75 11.90 0.18 -13.68
CA ASP A 75 12.85 -0.46 -14.59
C ASP A 75 12.27 -1.64 -15.33
N VAL A 76 11.10 -2.08 -14.92
CA VAL A 76 10.38 -3.21 -15.54
C VAL A 76 9.03 -2.72 -16.07
N ASP A 77 8.50 -3.43 -17.07
CA ASP A 77 7.21 -3.10 -17.69
C ASP A 77 6.41 -4.40 -17.85
N PRO A 78 5.26 -4.55 -17.18
CA PRO A 78 4.61 -3.58 -16.29
C PRO A 78 5.45 -3.28 -15.04
N ALA A 79 5.25 -2.08 -14.48
CA ALA A 79 5.99 -1.67 -13.30
C ALA A 79 5.64 -2.53 -12.10
N LEU A 80 6.61 -2.73 -11.22
CA LEU A 80 6.38 -3.47 -9.98
C LEU A 80 6.10 -2.47 -8.86
N ILE A 81 5.05 -2.72 -8.07
CA ILE A 81 4.71 -1.89 -6.91
C ILE A 81 4.51 -2.81 -5.72
N GLN A 82 5.13 -2.44 -4.60
CA GLN A 82 4.90 -3.12 -3.34
C GLN A 82 4.37 -2.12 -2.34
N LEU A 83 3.20 -2.43 -1.79
CA LEU A 83 2.47 -1.57 -0.88
C LEU A 83 2.25 -2.30 0.44
N ASP A 84 2.40 -1.55 1.52
CA ASP A 84 2.32 -2.04 2.88
C ASP A 84 1.44 -1.07 3.66
N VAL A 85 0.29 -1.55 4.16
CA VAL A 85 -0.64 -0.73 4.94
C VAL A 85 -0.92 -1.43 6.26
N TYR A 86 -0.33 -0.90 7.33
CA TYR A 86 -0.51 -1.40 8.68
C TYR A 86 -1.29 -0.38 9.50
N THR A 87 -2.38 -0.80 10.13
CA THR A 87 -3.25 0.09 10.88
C THR A 87 -3.49 -0.41 12.29
N CYS A 88 -3.73 0.51 13.20
CA CYS A 88 -4.12 0.22 14.58
C CYS A 88 -5.63 0.17 14.77
N GLY A 89 -6.40 0.21 13.70
CA GLY A 89 -7.85 0.13 13.74
C GLY A 89 -8.40 -0.66 12.57
N PRO A 90 -9.69 -0.96 12.62
CA PRO A 90 -10.30 -1.69 11.52
C PRO A 90 -10.35 -0.82 10.27
N PHE A 91 -10.13 -1.43 9.12
CA PHE A 91 -10.36 -0.79 7.82
C PHE A 91 -10.83 -1.86 6.84
N ASP A 92 -11.53 -1.41 5.81
CA ASP A 92 -11.96 -2.30 4.76
C ASP A 92 -10.82 -2.49 3.77
N PRO A 93 -10.26 -3.70 3.62
CA PRO A 93 -9.19 -3.93 2.65
C PRO A 93 -9.63 -3.62 1.22
N ASN A 94 -10.93 -3.67 0.92
CA ASN A 94 -11.43 -3.29 -0.40
C ASN A 94 -11.18 -1.81 -0.71
N ALA A 95 -11.09 -0.96 0.30
CA ALA A 95 -10.74 0.44 0.09
C ALA A 95 -9.33 0.57 -0.51
N VAL A 96 -8.39 -0.26 -0.06
CA VAL A 96 -7.04 -0.30 -0.62
C VAL A 96 -7.07 -0.87 -2.04
N LEU A 97 -7.78 -1.98 -2.22
CA LEU A 97 -7.88 -2.65 -3.53
C LEU A 97 -8.54 -1.75 -4.58
N ASP A 98 -9.50 -0.94 -4.18
CA ASP A 98 -10.13 0.04 -5.07
C ASP A 98 -9.15 1.19 -5.39
N HIS A 99 -8.38 1.62 -4.41
CA HIS A 99 -7.51 2.78 -4.56
C HIS A 99 -6.33 2.52 -5.50
N ILE A 100 -5.88 1.26 -5.58
CA ILE A 100 -4.79 0.90 -6.50
C ILE A 100 -5.23 0.83 -7.96
N GLN A 101 -6.54 0.87 -8.23
CA GLN A 101 -7.05 0.72 -9.61
C GLN A 101 -6.60 1.84 -10.54
N VAL A 102 -6.28 3.00 -10.02
CA VAL A 102 -5.77 4.13 -10.82
C VAL A 102 -4.44 3.80 -11.50
N TRP A 103 -3.70 2.80 -10.99
CA TRP A 103 -2.43 2.38 -11.55
C TRP A 103 -2.59 1.35 -12.69
N ASP A 104 -3.82 1.00 -13.04
CA ASP A 104 -4.13 0.00 -14.06
C ASP A 104 -3.39 -1.31 -13.80
N PRO A 105 -3.69 -1.98 -12.67
CA PRO A 105 -2.99 -3.21 -12.33
C PRO A 105 -3.38 -4.34 -13.28
N VAL A 106 -2.38 -5.14 -13.68
CA VAL A 106 -2.58 -6.34 -14.48
C VAL A 106 -2.41 -7.61 -13.64
N LYS A 107 -1.78 -7.48 -12.47
CA LYS A 107 -1.66 -8.57 -11.52
C LYS A 107 -1.60 -8.00 -10.11
N VAL A 108 -2.37 -8.59 -9.21
CA VAL A 108 -2.34 -8.21 -7.78
C VAL A 108 -2.25 -9.48 -6.95
N GLU A 109 -1.26 -9.52 -6.10
CA GLU A 109 -1.13 -10.52 -5.05
C GLU A 109 -1.24 -9.79 -3.72
N TYR A 110 -2.00 -10.32 -2.77
CA TYR A 110 -2.11 -9.67 -1.47
C TYR A 110 -2.40 -10.67 -0.37
N LYS A 111 -2.03 -10.26 0.85
CA LYS A 111 -2.46 -10.93 2.07
C LYS A 111 -2.94 -9.88 3.06
N TYR A 112 -4.08 -10.15 3.66
CA TYR A 112 -4.66 -9.33 4.71
C TYR A 112 -4.50 -10.08 6.02
N LEU A 113 -3.75 -9.49 6.94
CA LEU A 113 -3.28 -10.17 8.14
C LEU A 113 -3.89 -9.57 9.38
N ASP A 114 -4.23 -10.45 10.34
CA ASP A 114 -4.43 -10.08 11.72
C ASP A 114 -3.06 -10.02 12.40
N ARG A 115 -2.72 -8.90 13.01
CA ARG A 115 -1.46 -8.76 13.75
C ARG A 115 -1.67 -8.76 15.25
N GLU A 116 -2.87 -9.05 15.71
CA GLU A 116 -3.18 -9.08 17.14
C GLU A 116 -2.73 -10.39 17.74
N HIS A 117 -2.97 -11.49 17.05
CA HIS A 117 -2.63 -12.83 17.50
C HIS A 117 -2.18 -13.69 16.32
N GLU A 118 -1.01 -14.34 16.47
CA GLU A 118 -0.55 -15.41 15.58
C GLU A 118 -0.37 -15.03 14.11
N LEU A 119 -0.49 -13.76 13.76
CA LEU A 119 -0.33 -13.27 12.39
C LEU A 119 -1.20 -14.04 11.38
N GLN A 120 -2.46 -14.23 11.73
CA GLN A 120 -3.36 -15.01 10.88
C GLN A 120 -3.67 -14.30 9.55
N ILE A 121 -3.67 -15.08 8.47
CA ILE A 121 -4.12 -14.59 7.17
C ILE A 121 -5.64 -14.61 7.18
N LEU A 122 -6.26 -13.44 7.04
CA LEU A 122 -7.71 -13.30 7.03
C LEU A 122 -8.28 -13.34 5.63
N ASP A 123 -7.51 -12.85 4.65
CA ASP A 123 -7.92 -12.82 3.25
C ASP A 123 -6.69 -12.76 2.37
N HIS A 124 -6.81 -13.21 1.11
CA HIS A 124 -5.74 -13.19 0.13
C HIS A 124 -6.35 -13.44 -1.26
N GLN A 125 -5.54 -13.20 -2.32
CA GLN A 125 -5.96 -13.62 -3.63
C GLN A 125 -6.07 -15.16 -3.65
N PRO A 126 -6.89 -15.77 -4.50
CA PRO A 126 -7.57 -15.20 -5.67
C PRO A 126 -8.96 -14.63 -5.41
N GLN A 127 -9.31 -14.33 -4.16
CA GLN A 127 -10.63 -13.77 -3.85
C GLN A 127 -10.84 -12.41 -4.49
N LEU A 128 -9.75 -11.70 -4.79
CA LEU A 128 -9.81 -10.42 -5.45
C LEU A 128 -10.21 -10.59 -6.90
N LYS A 129 -11.21 -9.82 -7.34
CA LYS A 129 -11.64 -9.78 -8.72
C LYS A 129 -11.41 -8.40 -9.27
N LEU A 130 -10.37 -8.27 -10.08
CA LEU A 130 -9.94 -7.00 -10.67
C LEU A 130 -10.55 -6.75 -12.03
N ILE A 131 -11.47 -7.52 -12.40
CA ILE A 131 -12.05 -7.44 -13.74
C ILE A 131 -13.16 -6.44 -13.77
#